data_c8ae23a33848e6f934b76af6f2fd21c9
#
_entry.id   c8ae23a33848e6f934b76af6f2fd21c9
#
_cell.length_a   1.000
_cell.length_b   1.000
_cell.length_c   1.000
_cell.angle_alpha   90.00
_cell.angle_beta   90.00
_cell.angle_gamma   90.00
#
_symmetry.space_group_name_H-M   'P 1'
#
loop_
_entity.id
_entity.type
_entity.pdbx_description
1 polymer ?
#
loop_
_entity_poly.entity_id
_entity_poly.type
_entity_poly.pdbx_seq_one_letter_code
_entity_poly.pdbx_strand_id
1 'polypeptide(L)'
;MRLSLDALVTLPITVQRPTYDPASVGIGIVHLGLGAFHRAHQAVYTDDAIAHTDGGAHGWGISGVSLKTATARDQLMPQDGLYSVRSVSRATEAWRVIGSVREVLFAPQQMAAVIARIARAETKIITLTVTEKGYCANVAKREPQWDHADIAHDLLHANEPGSVLGVLALGLFERFRAVGKFGGAPLTILCCDNLPENGAVLAALVHQFVTRQYPQIMPWLRDNVRFPSSMVDRIVPATRAEDRIDAARVLGFDDEGVVRAEPFSQWVIEDNFAAERPPWDKVGAQLVSDVRSFEKMKLRLLNGSHSLLAYLGYMAGYETIAETIIDPSFECLVNALMLEAEATLEPIAGVDFAAYRAQLIERFGNPANGHRCAQIATDGSQKIPQRWIAVANERLARGLDLNAVTLATAGWIRYVYGKDELDAVIAISDPLAAVFAAIAASHPYDALSFADAVLRTDSVFGPLGRNPAFAAPVKRWVSQLFRDGAQATVASFSEASALR
;
A
#
# COMPACT_ATOMS: atom_id res chain seq x y z
N MET A 1 31.98 1.98 -11.47
CA MET A 1 31.60 0.73 -12.18
C MET A 1 30.21 0.32 -11.67
N ARG A 2 29.29 -0.05 -12.58
CA ARG A 2 27.93 -0.47 -12.16
C ARG A 2 27.95 -1.84 -11.48
N LEU A 3 27.00 -2.06 -10.58
CA LEU A 3 26.69 -3.36 -10.02
C LEU A 3 26.34 -4.34 -11.16
N SER A 4 26.85 -5.58 -11.08
CA SER A 4 26.67 -6.61 -12.11
C SER A 4 26.78 -8.00 -11.48
N LEU A 5 26.46 -9.07 -12.22
CA LEU A 5 26.63 -10.44 -11.76
C LEU A 5 28.09 -10.73 -11.33
N ASP A 6 29.07 -10.23 -12.09
CA ASP A 6 30.48 -10.40 -11.78
C ASP A 6 30.88 -9.66 -10.48
N ALA A 7 30.19 -8.57 -10.15
CA ALA A 7 30.45 -7.79 -8.94
C ALA A 7 30.04 -8.55 -7.65
N LEU A 8 29.09 -9.49 -7.72
CA LEU A 8 28.57 -10.18 -6.54
C LEU A 8 29.65 -10.86 -5.70
N VAL A 9 30.66 -11.43 -6.31
CA VAL A 9 31.74 -12.14 -5.59
C VAL A 9 32.71 -11.20 -4.86
N THR A 10 32.75 -9.93 -5.25
CA THR A 10 33.65 -8.91 -4.68
C THR A 10 32.96 -7.96 -3.71
N LEU A 11 31.64 -8.10 -3.49
CA LEU A 11 30.91 -7.28 -2.53
C LEU A 11 31.49 -7.42 -1.11
N PRO A 12 31.51 -6.36 -0.32
CA PRO A 12 31.90 -6.40 1.09
C PRO A 12 31.08 -7.44 1.87
N ILE A 13 31.70 -8.09 2.85
CA ILE A 13 31.05 -9.14 3.67
C ILE A 13 29.87 -8.62 4.49
N THR A 14 29.80 -7.32 4.70
CA THR A 14 28.70 -6.64 5.38
C THR A 14 27.43 -6.47 4.50
N VAL A 15 27.56 -6.73 3.20
CA VAL A 15 26.46 -6.67 2.24
C VAL A 15 25.95 -8.08 1.98
N GLN A 16 24.69 -8.34 2.32
CA GLN A 16 24.04 -9.59 1.95
C GLN A 16 23.92 -9.71 0.43
N ARG A 17 24.17 -10.89 -0.12
CA ARG A 17 24.07 -11.20 -1.55
C ARG A 17 23.25 -12.46 -1.76
N PRO A 18 22.66 -12.68 -2.95
CA PRO A 18 22.00 -13.94 -3.29
C PRO A 18 22.94 -15.12 -3.01
N THR A 19 22.42 -16.17 -2.37
CA THR A 19 23.16 -17.42 -2.11
C THR A 19 23.04 -18.44 -3.26
N TYR A 20 22.30 -18.08 -4.30
CA TYR A 20 22.10 -18.82 -5.54
C TYR A 20 22.72 -18.03 -6.71
N ASP A 21 22.89 -18.67 -7.85
CA ASP A 21 23.30 -17.99 -9.10
C ASP A 21 22.08 -17.34 -9.77
N PRO A 22 21.96 -16.00 -9.75
CA PRO A 22 20.80 -15.33 -10.39
C PRO A 22 20.72 -15.61 -11.90
N ALA A 23 21.83 -15.85 -12.60
CA ALA A 23 21.82 -16.11 -14.04
C ALA A 23 21.14 -17.45 -14.38
N SER A 24 21.10 -18.39 -13.46
CA SER A 24 20.47 -19.70 -13.66
C SER A 24 18.96 -19.72 -13.43
N VAL A 25 18.38 -18.62 -12.91
CA VAL A 25 16.97 -18.57 -12.51
C VAL A 25 16.05 -18.26 -13.70
N GLY A 26 15.18 -19.21 -14.02
CA GLY A 26 14.12 -19.06 -15.01
C GLY A 26 12.98 -18.16 -14.52
N ILE A 27 12.21 -17.60 -15.44
CA ILE A 27 11.11 -16.67 -15.12
C ILE A 27 9.79 -17.41 -14.97
N GLY A 28 9.20 -17.36 -13.80
CA GLY A 28 7.88 -17.90 -13.48
C GLY A 28 6.88 -16.85 -13.01
N ILE A 29 7.35 -15.64 -12.74
CA ILE A 29 6.52 -14.52 -12.27
C ILE A 29 6.62 -13.36 -13.25
N VAL A 30 5.49 -12.79 -13.62
CA VAL A 30 5.40 -11.49 -14.29
C VAL A 30 4.88 -10.47 -13.29
N HIS A 31 5.57 -9.35 -13.13
CA HIS A 31 5.12 -8.28 -12.25
C HIS A 31 4.75 -7.02 -13.05
N LEU A 32 3.49 -6.59 -12.96
CA LEU A 32 3.01 -5.36 -13.57
C LEU A 32 3.11 -4.20 -12.58
N GLY A 33 3.87 -3.17 -12.95
CA GLY A 33 4.08 -2.00 -12.10
C GLY A 33 5.36 -2.05 -11.26
N LEU A 34 6.51 -2.35 -11.91
CA LEU A 34 7.80 -2.49 -11.24
C LEU A 34 8.28 -1.16 -10.61
N GLY A 35 7.83 -0.90 -9.38
CA GLY A 35 8.19 0.26 -8.57
C GLY A 35 9.12 -0.06 -7.40
N ALA A 36 9.40 0.95 -6.57
CA ALA A 36 10.22 0.80 -5.37
C ALA A 36 9.57 -0.17 -4.36
N PHE A 37 8.25 -0.11 -4.20
CA PHE A 37 7.53 -0.98 -3.28
C PHE A 37 7.72 -2.46 -3.62
N HIS A 38 7.44 -2.85 -4.86
CA HIS A 38 7.64 -4.24 -5.30
C HIS A 38 9.09 -4.70 -5.07
N ARG A 39 10.06 -3.86 -5.47
CA ARG A 39 11.49 -4.18 -5.33
C ARG A 39 11.92 -4.36 -3.88
N ALA A 40 11.30 -3.63 -2.95
CA ALA A 40 11.57 -3.77 -1.52
C ALA A 40 10.66 -4.78 -0.81
N HIS A 41 9.67 -5.37 -1.47
CA HIS A 41 8.69 -6.26 -0.84
C HIS A 41 8.61 -7.63 -1.57
N GLN A 42 7.74 -7.80 -2.57
CA GLN A 42 7.53 -9.10 -3.22
C GLN A 42 8.82 -9.68 -3.82
N ALA A 43 9.67 -8.84 -4.40
CA ALA A 43 10.96 -9.30 -4.95
C ALA A 43 11.93 -9.78 -3.86
N VAL A 44 11.88 -9.21 -2.65
CA VAL A 44 12.67 -9.68 -1.50
C VAL A 44 12.17 -11.04 -1.03
N TYR A 45 10.86 -11.23 -0.83
CA TYR A 45 10.28 -12.53 -0.49
C TYR A 45 10.60 -13.59 -1.54
N THR A 46 10.59 -13.22 -2.82
CA THR A 46 10.92 -14.15 -3.91
C THR A 46 12.40 -14.49 -3.93
N ASP A 47 13.29 -13.53 -3.67
CA ASP A 47 14.73 -13.74 -3.54
C ASP A 47 15.06 -14.69 -2.39
N ASP A 48 14.40 -14.50 -1.24
CA ASP A 48 14.54 -15.41 -0.09
C ASP A 48 13.99 -16.81 -0.39
N ALA A 49 12.85 -16.90 -1.08
CA ALA A 49 12.25 -18.19 -1.46
C ALA A 49 13.13 -18.96 -2.42
N ILE A 50 13.77 -18.30 -3.39
CA ILE A 50 14.75 -18.92 -4.29
C ILE A 50 15.98 -19.42 -3.49
N ALA A 51 16.48 -18.59 -2.59
CA ALA A 51 17.62 -18.94 -1.75
C ALA A 51 17.34 -20.10 -0.76
N HIS A 52 16.08 -20.24 -0.31
CA HIS A 52 15.66 -21.28 0.64
C HIS A 52 15.60 -22.67 0.02
N THR A 53 15.43 -22.78 -1.28
CA THR A 53 15.29 -24.07 -1.97
C THR A 53 16.62 -24.54 -2.53
N ASP A 54 17.26 -25.51 -1.89
CA ASP A 54 18.49 -26.16 -2.37
C ASP A 54 18.32 -26.66 -3.82
N GLY A 55 18.66 -25.84 -4.78
CA GLY A 55 18.67 -26.17 -6.21
C GLY A 55 17.29 -26.30 -6.90
N GLY A 56 16.17 -26.12 -6.21
CA GLY A 56 14.83 -26.42 -6.74
C GLY A 56 13.98 -25.23 -7.21
N ALA A 57 14.36 -23.99 -6.90
CA ALA A 57 13.52 -22.81 -7.24
C ALA A 57 13.94 -22.09 -8.53
N HIS A 58 14.58 -22.78 -9.45
CA HIS A 58 15.11 -22.21 -10.69
C HIS A 58 14.05 -21.57 -11.63
N GLY A 59 12.77 -21.75 -11.35
CA GLY A 59 11.68 -21.25 -12.18
C GLY A 59 10.92 -20.05 -11.58
N TRP A 60 11.42 -19.36 -10.56
CA TRP A 60 10.66 -18.28 -9.87
C TRP A 60 11.24 -16.88 -10.03
N GLY A 61 12.12 -16.67 -11.01
CA GLY A 61 12.58 -15.34 -11.39
C GLY A 61 11.42 -14.45 -11.85
N ILE A 62 11.61 -13.15 -11.69
CA ILE A 62 10.62 -12.12 -11.97
C ILE A 62 10.96 -11.42 -13.29
N SER A 63 9.99 -11.35 -14.23
CA SER A 63 9.95 -10.38 -15.32
C SER A 63 9.15 -9.17 -14.86
N GLY A 64 9.83 -8.09 -14.53
CA GLY A 64 9.20 -6.83 -14.14
C GLY A 64 8.74 -6.04 -15.35
N VAL A 65 7.54 -5.47 -15.31
CA VAL A 65 6.97 -4.67 -16.39
C VAL A 65 6.71 -3.25 -15.91
N SER A 66 7.37 -2.28 -16.52
CA SER A 66 7.07 -0.86 -16.36
C SER A 66 6.02 -0.44 -17.37
N LEU A 67 4.90 0.13 -16.87
CA LEU A 67 3.74 0.47 -17.70
C LEU A 67 3.78 1.89 -18.27
N LYS A 68 4.44 2.84 -17.56
CA LYS A 68 4.38 4.28 -17.91
C LYS A 68 5.75 4.90 -18.22
N THR A 69 6.82 4.45 -17.57
CA THR A 69 8.16 5.04 -17.73
C THR A 69 9.20 3.96 -17.95
N ALA A 70 10.26 4.25 -18.69
CA ALA A 70 11.37 3.33 -18.91
C ALA A 70 12.35 3.25 -17.72
N THR A 71 12.16 4.08 -16.69
CA THR A 71 13.13 4.30 -15.62
C THR A 71 13.63 3.01 -14.98
N ALA A 72 12.74 2.10 -14.59
CA ALA A 72 13.16 0.86 -13.95
C ALA A 72 13.96 -0.05 -14.89
N ARG A 73 13.60 -0.13 -16.18
CA ARG A 73 14.38 -0.86 -17.19
C ARG A 73 15.78 -0.26 -17.33
N ASP A 74 15.85 1.05 -17.51
CA ASP A 74 17.12 1.75 -17.78
C ASP A 74 18.05 1.75 -16.54
N GLN A 75 17.49 1.62 -15.34
CA GLN A 75 18.26 1.42 -14.12
C GLN A 75 18.75 -0.02 -13.95
N LEU A 76 17.85 -1.00 -14.06
CA LEU A 76 18.14 -2.38 -13.67
C LEU A 76 18.77 -3.23 -14.77
N MET A 77 18.37 -3.07 -16.04
CA MET A 77 18.91 -3.95 -17.08
C MET A 77 20.42 -3.80 -17.31
N PRO A 78 21.02 -2.58 -17.23
CA PRO A 78 22.47 -2.43 -17.26
C PRO A 78 23.22 -2.98 -16.02
N GLN A 79 22.46 -3.48 -15.01
CA GLN A 79 22.96 -4.10 -13.78
C GLN A 79 22.54 -5.59 -13.70
N ASP A 80 22.25 -6.24 -14.82
CA ASP A 80 21.80 -7.64 -14.91
C ASP A 80 20.52 -7.91 -14.08
N GLY A 81 19.69 -6.90 -13.87
CA GLY A 81 18.49 -6.97 -13.04
C GLY A 81 18.75 -6.84 -11.52
N LEU A 82 20.01 -6.76 -11.11
CA LEU A 82 20.41 -6.62 -9.70
C LEU A 82 20.12 -5.20 -9.19
N TYR A 83 19.90 -5.09 -7.90
CA TYR A 83 19.82 -3.81 -7.18
C TYR A 83 19.94 -4.06 -5.68
N SER A 84 20.27 -3.04 -4.91
CA SER A 84 20.32 -3.14 -3.46
C SER A 84 19.05 -2.66 -2.77
N VAL A 85 18.74 -3.30 -1.64
CA VAL A 85 17.76 -2.84 -0.65
C VAL A 85 18.53 -2.39 0.59
N ARG A 86 18.36 -1.10 0.94
CA ARG A 86 18.84 -0.52 2.19
C ARG A 86 17.73 -0.59 3.22
N SER A 87 17.84 -1.42 4.23
CA SER A 87 16.89 -1.49 5.35
C SER A 87 17.39 -0.63 6.50
N VAL A 88 16.61 0.39 6.90
CA VAL A 88 17.04 1.36 7.92
C VAL A 88 15.98 1.51 9.00
N SER A 89 16.41 1.34 10.26
CA SER A 89 15.65 1.71 11.45
C SER A 89 16.41 2.78 12.26
N ARG A 90 15.83 3.17 13.39
CA ARG A 90 16.50 4.05 14.34
C ARG A 90 17.80 3.44 14.90
N ALA A 91 17.86 2.12 15.02
CA ALA A 91 18.96 1.40 15.67
C ALA A 91 19.85 0.62 14.70
N THR A 92 19.37 0.29 13.51
CA THR A 92 20.06 -0.64 12.59
C THR A 92 20.02 -0.17 11.15
N GLU A 93 21.08 -0.49 10.43
CA GLU A 93 21.16 -0.35 8.97
C GLU A 93 21.70 -1.65 8.38
N ALA A 94 21.07 -2.15 7.33
CA ALA A 94 21.50 -3.35 6.62
C ALA A 94 21.37 -3.15 5.12
N TRP A 95 22.31 -3.72 4.37
CA TRP A 95 22.38 -3.68 2.92
C TRP A 95 22.31 -5.07 2.34
N ARG A 96 21.50 -5.24 1.31
CA ARG A 96 21.29 -6.51 0.64
C ARG A 96 21.14 -6.31 -0.87
N VAL A 97 21.80 -7.13 -1.68
CA VAL A 97 21.58 -7.19 -3.12
C VAL A 97 20.52 -8.24 -3.44
N ILE A 98 19.57 -7.88 -4.30
CA ILE A 98 18.45 -8.72 -4.77
C ILE A 98 18.74 -9.21 -6.17
N GLY A 99 18.59 -10.51 -6.39
CA GLY A 99 18.82 -11.19 -7.67
C GLY A 99 17.58 -11.82 -8.30
N SER A 100 16.41 -11.71 -7.68
CA SER A 100 15.17 -12.34 -8.15
C SER A 100 14.58 -11.69 -9.42
N VAL A 101 14.88 -10.41 -9.72
CA VAL A 101 14.43 -9.73 -10.94
C VAL A 101 15.40 -10.07 -12.07
N ARG A 102 14.91 -10.81 -13.09
CA ARG A 102 15.75 -11.32 -14.19
C ARG A 102 15.55 -10.61 -15.51
N GLU A 103 14.42 -9.94 -15.67
CA GLU A 103 14.05 -9.19 -16.86
C GLU A 103 13.27 -7.95 -16.47
N VAL A 104 13.46 -6.86 -17.17
CA VAL A 104 12.61 -5.66 -17.05
C VAL A 104 12.19 -5.20 -18.42
N LEU A 105 10.89 -5.19 -18.67
CA LEU A 105 10.27 -4.74 -19.90
C LEU A 105 9.60 -3.38 -19.73
N PHE A 106 9.69 -2.53 -20.73
CA PHE A 106 8.94 -1.29 -20.81
C PHE A 106 7.77 -1.47 -21.77
N ALA A 107 6.57 -1.62 -21.25
CA ALA A 107 5.37 -1.99 -22.02
C ALA A 107 5.12 -1.11 -23.26
N PRO A 108 5.20 0.23 -23.21
CA PRO A 108 4.98 1.07 -24.39
C PRO A 108 5.91 0.80 -25.59
N GLN A 109 7.08 0.21 -25.37
CA GLN A 109 8.04 -0.13 -26.42
C GLN A 109 8.13 -1.64 -26.70
N GLN A 110 7.67 -2.47 -25.75
CA GLN A 110 7.89 -3.91 -25.76
C GLN A 110 6.60 -4.70 -25.48
N MET A 111 5.43 -4.15 -25.83
CA MET A 111 4.13 -4.79 -25.52
C MET A 111 4.05 -6.24 -26.01
N ALA A 112 4.52 -6.50 -27.22
CA ALA A 112 4.53 -7.88 -27.76
C ALA A 112 5.34 -8.86 -26.88
N ALA A 113 6.47 -8.40 -26.30
CA ALA A 113 7.27 -9.21 -25.38
C ALA A 113 6.55 -9.42 -24.03
N VAL A 114 5.85 -8.40 -23.53
CA VAL A 114 5.04 -8.51 -22.30
C VAL A 114 3.93 -9.54 -22.49
N ILE A 115 3.17 -9.43 -23.58
CA ILE A 115 2.08 -10.38 -23.90
C ILE A 115 2.64 -11.80 -24.08
N ALA A 116 3.74 -11.95 -24.84
CA ALA A 116 4.39 -13.25 -25.01
C ALA A 116 4.85 -13.85 -23.66
N ARG A 117 5.31 -13.01 -22.72
CA ARG A 117 5.73 -13.46 -21.40
C ARG A 117 4.53 -13.96 -20.56
N ILE A 118 3.40 -13.25 -20.58
CA ILE A 118 2.15 -13.68 -19.92
C ILE A 118 1.61 -14.98 -20.52
N ALA A 119 1.72 -15.12 -21.85
CA ALA A 119 1.20 -16.28 -22.57
C ALA A 119 1.95 -17.59 -22.32
N ARG A 120 3.21 -17.53 -21.84
CA ARG A 120 4.03 -18.73 -21.61
C ARG A 120 3.49 -19.61 -20.47
N ALA A 121 3.56 -20.91 -20.62
CA ALA A 121 3.16 -21.88 -19.61
C ALA A 121 4.04 -21.81 -18.32
N GLU A 122 5.32 -21.43 -18.50
CA GLU A 122 6.27 -21.24 -17.40
C GLU A 122 5.89 -20.08 -16.50
N THR A 123 5.17 -19.06 -17.00
CA THR A 123 4.59 -18.01 -16.17
C THR A 123 3.41 -18.57 -15.39
N LYS A 124 3.57 -18.74 -14.10
CA LYS A 124 2.59 -19.34 -13.19
C LYS A 124 1.85 -18.29 -12.36
N ILE A 125 2.49 -17.12 -12.18
CA ILE A 125 1.95 -16.04 -11.35
C ILE A 125 2.13 -14.71 -12.06
N ILE A 126 1.09 -13.87 -12.04
CA ILE A 126 1.20 -12.44 -12.31
C ILE A 126 0.96 -11.71 -11.00
N THR A 127 1.85 -10.79 -10.62
CA THR A 127 1.65 -9.90 -9.48
C THR A 127 1.48 -8.46 -9.95
N LEU A 128 0.74 -7.63 -9.19
CA LEU A 128 0.46 -6.24 -9.56
C LEU A 128 0.71 -5.27 -8.39
N THR A 129 1.37 -4.14 -8.72
CA THR A 129 1.43 -2.94 -7.87
C THR A 129 1.31 -1.71 -8.77
N VAL A 130 0.08 -1.40 -9.20
CA VAL A 130 -0.20 -0.37 -10.22
C VAL A 130 -0.93 0.84 -9.65
N THR A 131 -1.24 0.84 -8.38
CA THR A 131 -2.06 1.81 -7.63
C THR A 131 -3.53 1.82 -8.07
N GLU A 132 -4.41 2.35 -7.22
CA GLU A 132 -5.86 2.40 -7.46
C GLU A 132 -6.22 3.04 -8.82
N LYS A 133 -5.53 4.14 -9.15
CA LYS A 133 -5.75 4.86 -10.42
C LYS A 133 -5.33 4.07 -11.65
N GLY A 134 -4.40 3.12 -11.49
CA GLY A 134 -3.89 2.29 -12.59
C GLY A 134 -4.92 1.31 -13.15
N TYR A 135 -5.97 1.00 -12.38
CA TYR A 135 -7.04 0.09 -12.84
C TYR A 135 -8.06 0.77 -13.75
N CYS A 136 -8.09 2.10 -13.83
CA CYS A 136 -9.10 2.85 -14.60
C CYS A 136 -10.53 2.37 -14.28
N ALA A 137 -10.85 2.24 -12.99
CA ALA A 137 -12.05 1.60 -12.49
C ALA A 137 -12.70 2.35 -11.33
N ASN A 138 -14.00 2.14 -11.14
CA ASN A 138 -14.69 2.45 -9.90
C ASN A 138 -14.51 1.25 -8.94
N VAL A 139 -13.53 1.33 -8.06
CA VAL A 139 -13.17 0.24 -7.14
C VAL A 139 -14.33 -0.12 -6.21
N ALA A 140 -15.08 0.87 -5.70
CA ALA A 140 -16.22 0.63 -4.81
C ALA A 140 -17.36 -0.15 -5.48
N LYS A 141 -17.58 0.07 -6.78
CA LYS A 141 -18.57 -0.67 -7.59
C LYS A 141 -17.95 -1.93 -8.22
N ARG A 142 -16.65 -2.10 -8.16
CA ARG A 142 -15.90 -3.16 -8.85
C ARG A 142 -16.20 -3.19 -10.36
N GLU A 143 -16.24 -2.00 -10.99
CA GLU A 143 -16.57 -1.82 -12.41
C GLU A 143 -15.49 -1.05 -13.14
N PRO A 144 -15.06 -1.46 -14.35
CA PRO A 144 -14.22 -0.63 -15.20
C PRO A 144 -14.93 0.68 -15.54
N GLN A 145 -14.18 1.78 -15.59
CA GLN A 145 -14.68 3.05 -16.13
C GLN A 145 -14.65 2.98 -17.66
N TRP A 146 -15.74 2.51 -18.25
CA TRP A 146 -15.85 2.23 -19.67
C TRP A 146 -15.60 3.44 -20.60
N ASP A 147 -15.81 4.63 -20.08
CA ASP A 147 -15.58 5.94 -20.72
C ASP A 147 -14.16 6.49 -20.45
N HIS A 148 -13.35 5.83 -19.61
CA HIS A 148 -11.95 6.21 -19.43
C HIS A 148 -11.18 6.04 -20.75
N ALA A 149 -10.37 7.03 -21.11
CA ALA A 149 -9.67 7.06 -22.40
C ALA A 149 -8.87 5.78 -22.69
N ASP A 150 -8.13 5.27 -21.71
CA ASP A 150 -7.32 4.06 -21.86
C ASP A 150 -8.21 2.80 -22.04
N ILE A 151 -9.35 2.70 -21.32
CA ILE A 151 -10.27 1.57 -21.46
C ILE A 151 -10.97 1.60 -22.82
N ALA A 152 -11.46 2.77 -23.22
CA ALA A 152 -12.09 2.94 -24.53
C ALA A 152 -11.12 2.66 -25.69
N HIS A 153 -9.86 3.10 -25.56
CA HIS A 153 -8.79 2.77 -26.49
C HIS A 153 -8.60 1.26 -26.64
N ASP A 154 -8.45 0.55 -25.51
CA ASP A 154 -8.15 -0.89 -25.52
C ASP A 154 -9.30 -1.73 -26.11
N LEU A 155 -10.55 -1.29 -25.95
CA LEU A 155 -11.70 -1.92 -26.56
C LEU A 155 -11.70 -1.79 -28.09
N LEU A 156 -11.12 -0.70 -28.63
CA LEU A 156 -11.04 -0.45 -30.09
C LEU A 156 -9.75 -1.00 -30.69
N HIS A 157 -8.65 -1.04 -29.92
CA HIS A 157 -7.31 -1.41 -30.34
C HIS A 157 -6.78 -2.58 -29.51
N ALA A 158 -7.48 -3.71 -29.58
CA ALA A 158 -7.26 -4.88 -28.72
C ALA A 158 -5.83 -5.45 -28.73
N ASN A 159 -5.04 -5.20 -29.78
CA ASN A 159 -3.66 -5.67 -29.90
C ASN A 159 -2.62 -4.66 -29.36
N GLU A 160 -3.05 -3.48 -28.98
CA GLU A 160 -2.18 -2.37 -28.50
C GLU A 160 -2.71 -1.81 -27.16
N PRO A 161 -2.85 -2.65 -26.12
CA PRO A 161 -3.46 -2.22 -24.87
C PRO A 161 -2.60 -1.18 -24.14
N GLY A 162 -3.26 -0.13 -23.62
CA GLY A 162 -2.66 0.91 -22.79
C GLY A 162 -2.99 0.75 -21.30
N SER A 163 -4.13 0.13 -20.97
CA SER A 163 -4.54 -0.12 -19.59
C SER A 163 -4.04 -1.46 -19.05
N VAL A 164 -3.95 -1.58 -17.73
CA VAL A 164 -3.64 -2.86 -17.06
C VAL A 164 -4.68 -3.94 -17.41
N LEU A 165 -5.96 -3.57 -17.49
CA LEU A 165 -7.02 -4.51 -17.82
C LEU A 165 -6.89 -5.03 -19.25
N GLY A 166 -6.55 -4.16 -20.20
CA GLY A 166 -6.29 -4.55 -21.59
C GLY A 166 -5.06 -5.46 -21.71
N VAL A 167 -3.95 -5.13 -21.01
CA VAL A 167 -2.74 -5.97 -20.99
C VAL A 167 -3.05 -7.36 -20.44
N LEU A 168 -3.78 -7.46 -19.31
CA LEU A 168 -4.19 -8.73 -18.75
C LEU A 168 -5.11 -9.49 -19.70
N ALA A 169 -6.11 -8.83 -20.27
CA ALA A 169 -7.09 -9.46 -21.16
C ALA A 169 -6.43 -10.03 -22.43
N LEU A 170 -5.56 -9.26 -23.08
CA LEU A 170 -4.81 -9.73 -24.25
C LEU A 170 -3.83 -10.86 -23.87
N GLY A 171 -3.11 -10.72 -22.76
CA GLY A 171 -2.20 -11.75 -22.28
C GLY A 171 -2.90 -13.07 -21.97
N LEU A 172 -4.08 -13.02 -21.35
CA LEU A 172 -4.94 -14.18 -21.09
C LEU A 172 -5.48 -14.79 -22.38
N PHE A 173 -5.88 -13.97 -23.34
CA PHE A 173 -6.33 -14.43 -24.65
C PHE A 173 -5.23 -15.15 -25.40
N GLU A 174 -4.03 -14.59 -25.49
CA GLU A 174 -2.89 -15.23 -26.14
C GLU A 174 -2.43 -16.49 -25.40
N ARG A 175 -2.50 -16.50 -24.06
CA ARG A 175 -2.23 -17.71 -23.26
C ARG A 175 -3.23 -18.82 -23.57
N PHE A 176 -4.51 -18.50 -23.65
CA PHE A 176 -5.55 -19.46 -24.08
C PHE A 176 -5.27 -20.04 -25.46
N ARG A 177 -4.81 -19.20 -26.41
CA ARG A 177 -4.46 -19.63 -27.78
C ARG A 177 -3.20 -20.48 -27.85
N ALA A 178 -2.18 -20.16 -27.05
CA ALA A 178 -0.86 -20.77 -27.12
C ALA A 178 -0.82 -22.26 -26.79
N VAL A 179 -1.75 -22.75 -25.97
CA VAL A 179 -1.73 -24.14 -25.47
C VAL A 179 -2.65 -25.08 -26.30
N GLY A 180 -3.23 -24.59 -27.39
CA GLY A 180 -3.97 -25.42 -28.35
C GLY A 180 -5.23 -26.09 -27.78
N LYS A 181 -5.58 -27.30 -28.29
CA LYS A 181 -6.84 -28.00 -28.04
C LYS A 181 -7.21 -28.29 -26.56
N PHE A 182 -6.32 -28.03 -25.61
CA PHE A 182 -6.52 -28.39 -24.19
C PHE A 182 -6.66 -27.18 -23.25
N GLY A 183 -6.79 -25.97 -23.79
CA GLY A 183 -6.83 -24.74 -22.98
C GLY A 183 -5.46 -24.33 -22.44
N GLY A 184 -5.33 -23.07 -22.02
CA GLY A 184 -4.08 -22.54 -21.47
C GLY A 184 -3.71 -23.12 -20.11
N ALA A 185 -2.42 -23.12 -19.78
CA ALA A 185 -1.95 -23.52 -18.47
C ALA A 185 -2.58 -22.63 -17.36
N PRO A 186 -2.84 -23.17 -16.15
CA PRO A 186 -3.41 -22.41 -15.05
C PRO A 186 -2.53 -21.22 -14.67
N LEU A 187 -3.14 -20.15 -14.16
CA LEU A 187 -2.47 -18.90 -13.83
C LEU A 187 -3.06 -18.27 -12.57
N THR A 188 -2.19 -17.81 -11.68
CA THR A 188 -2.60 -16.98 -10.55
C THR A 188 -2.33 -15.51 -10.87
N ILE A 189 -3.31 -14.63 -10.62
CA ILE A 189 -3.16 -13.18 -10.74
C ILE A 189 -3.35 -12.59 -9.35
N LEU A 190 -2.24 -12.19 -8.72
CA LEU A 190 -2.15 -11.77 -7.32
C LEU A 190 -2.01 -10.25 -7.24
N CYS A 191 -3.07 -9.58 -6.81
CA CYS A 191 -3.04 -8.15 -6.55
C CYS A 191 -2.27 -7.86 -5.26
N CYS A 192 -1.28 -6.97 -5.32
CA CYS A 192 -0.50 -6.49 -4.19
C CYS A 192 -0.68 -4.98 -3.96
N ASP A 193 -1.75 -4.40 -4.50
CA ASP A 193 -2.14 -3.01 -4.25
C ASP A 193 -2.92 -2.88 -2.93
N ASN A 194 -2.86 -1.69 -2.35
CA ASN A 194 -3.49 -1.40 -1.06
C ASN A 194 -4.99 -1.09 -1.22
N LEU A 195 -5.74 -2.06 -1.77
CA LEU A 195 -7.19 -2.00 -1.96
C LEU A 195 -7.87 -3.05 -1.08
N PRO A 196 -9.02 -2.75 -0.47
CA PRO A 196 -9.81 -3.77 0.23
C PRO A 196 -10.25 -4.88 -0.71
N GLU A 197 -10.12 -6.13 -0.28
CA GLU A 197 -10.49 -7.33 -1.07
C GLU A 197 -9.91 -7.26 -2.50
N ASN A 198 -8.65 -6.88 -2.62
CA ASN A 198 -7.99 -6.52 -3.87
C ASN A 198 -8.06 -7.63 -4.94
N GLY A 199 -7.98 -8.90 -4.55
CA GLY A 199 -8.14 -10.04 -5.46
C GLY A 199 -9.57 -10.11 -6.04
N ALA A 200 -10.60 -9.96 -5.19
CA ALA A 200 -11.98 -9.97 -5.64
C ALA A 200 -12.33 -8.77 -6.53
N VAL A 201 -11.77 -7.59 -6.22
CA VAL A 201 -11.89 -6.40 -7.09
C VAL A 201 -11.26 -6.68 -8.45
N LEU A 202 -10.02 -7.15 -8.47
CA LEU A 202 -9.31 -7.44 -9.72
C LEU A 202 -10.02 -8.52 -10.55
N ALA A 203 -10.51 -9.58 -9.92
CA ALA A 203 -11.29 -10.62 -10.58
C ALA A 203 -12.53 -10.05 -11.28
N ALA A 204 -13.29 -9.19 -10.57
CA ALA A 204 -14.50 -8.58 -11.14
C ALA A 204 -14.16 -7.68 -12.35
N LEU A 205 -13.10 -6.89 -12.26
CA LEU A 205 -12.66 -6.00 -13.35
C LEU A 205 -12.21 -6.81 -14.58
N VAL A 206 -11.35 -7.82 -14.38
CA VAL A 206 -10.84 -8.66 -15.46
C VAL A 206 -11.98 -9.46 -16.10
N HIS A 207 -12.88 -10.06 -15.32
CA HIS A 207 -14.02 -10.80 -15.85
C HIS A 207 -14.92 -9.93 -16.72
N GLN A 208 -15.26 -8.71 -16.27
CA GLN A 208 -16.09 -7.80 -17.05
C GLN A 208 -15.38 -7.34 -18.34
N PHE A 209 -14.10 -7.00 -18.26
CA PHE A 209 -13.35 -6.59 -19.43
C PHE A 209 -13.21 -7.72 -20.46
N VAL A 210 -12.84 -8.93 -20.00
CA VAL A 210 -12.73 -10.13 -20.86
C VAL A 210 -14.08 -10.54 -21.44
N THR A 211 -15.17 -10.45 -20.66
CA THR A 211 -16.53 -10.75 -21.19
C THR A 211 -16.87 -9.84 -22.36
N ARG A 212 -16.43 -8.58 -22.33
CA ARG A 212 -16.71 -7.62 -23.40
C ARG A 212 -15.80 -7.79 -24.61
N GLN A 213 -14.50 -8.10 -24.38
CA GLN A 213 -13.47 -8.11 -25.42
C GLN A 213 -13.18 -9.51 -25.99
N TYR A 214 -13.19 -10.54 -25.14
CA TYR A 214 -12.82 -11.91 -25.48
C TYR A 214 -13.75 -12.92 -24.82
N PRO A 215 -15.09 -12.87 -25.06
CA PRO A 215 -16.07 -13.70 -24.35
C PRO A 215 -15.82 -15.21 -24.50
N GLN A 216 -15.18 -15.64 -25.56
CA GLN A 216 -14.88 -17.05 -25.86
C GLN A 216 -13.92 -17.70 -24.86
N ILE A 217 -13.09 -16.93 -24.14
CA ILE A 217 -12.17 -17.51 -23.16
C ILE A 217 -12.75 -17.56 -21.74
N MET A 218 -13.95 -17.03 -21.50
CA MET A 218 -14.54 -16.94 -20.16
C MET A 218 -14.70 -18.29 -19.45
N PRO A 219 -15.11 -19.40 -20.12
CA PRO A 219 -15.16 -20.70 -19.45
C PRO A 219 -13.79 -21.14 -18.93
N TRP A 220 -12.75 -21.07 -19.80
CA TRP A 220 -11.38 -21.39 -19.41
C TRP A 220 -10.87 -20.50 -18.29
N LEU A 221 -11.13 -19.18 -18.34
CA LEU A 221 -10.68 -18.22 -17.33
C LEU A 221 -11.23 -18.58 -15.96
N ARG A 222 -12.52 -18.92 -15.86
CA ARG A 222 -13.16 -19.33 -14.60
C ARG A 222 -12.55 -20.59 -14.00
N ASP A 223 -12.19 -21.54 -14.85
CA ASP A 223 -11.68 -22.84 -14.41
C ASP A 223 -10.18 -22.80 -14.06
N ASN A 224 -9.39 -21.98 -14.77
CA ASN A 224 -7.92 -22.05 -14.74
C ASN A 224 -7.24 -20.82 -14.15
N VAL A 225 -7.96 -19.72 -13.91
CA VAL A 225 -7.35 -18.51 -13.34
C VAL A 225 -7.88 -18.26 -11.92
N ARG A 226 -6.98 -17.94 -11.01
CA ARG A 226 -7.31 -17.59 -9.61
C ARG A 226 -6.82 -16.18 -9.31
N PHE A 227 -7.58 -15.51 -8.45
CA PHE A 227 -7.33 -14.13 -8.03
C PHE A 227 -7.31 -14.06 -6.50
N PRO A 228 -6.27 -14.59 -5.84
CA PRO A 228 -6.15 -14.47 -4.39
C PRO A 228 -6.02 -13.00 -3.99
N SER A 229 -6.64 -12.65 -2.85
CA SER A 229 -6.39 -11.36 -2.21
C SER A 229 -5.09 -11.41 -1.43
N SER A 230 -4.45 -10.24 -1.26
CA SER A 230 -3.29 -10.14 -0.39
C SER A 230 -3.27 -8.83 0.39
N MET A 231 -2.71 -8.87 1.59
CA MET A 231 -2.38 -7.70 2.38
C MET A 231 -0.87 -7.55 2.45
N VAL A 232 -0.37 -6.40 2.04
CA VAL A 232 1.05 -6.04 2.02
C VAL A 232 1.31 -4.89 2.99
N ASP A 233 2.41 -4.96 3.72
CA ASP A 233 2.83 -3.89 4.61
C ASP A 233 4.36 -3.78 4.67
N ARG A 234 4.89 -2.69 4.22
CA ARG A 234 6.26 -2.21 4.38
C ARG A 234 6.31 -0.73 4.04
N ILE A 235 7.04 0.06 4.81
CA ILE A 235 7.30 1.45 4.48
C ILE A 235 8.50 1.52 3.54
N VAL A 236 8.25 2.07 2.35
CA VAL A 236 9.27 2.22 1.29
C VAL A 236 9.24 3.68 0.81
N PRO A 237 10.07 4.55 1.39
CA PRO A 237 10.19 5.93 0.95
C PRO A 237 10.74 6.06 -0.48
N ALA A 238 10.49 7.21 -1.11
CA ALA A 238 11.11 7.50 -2.40
C ALA A 238 12.63 7.52 -2.29
N THR A 239 13.31 6.90 -3.27
CA THR A 239 14.77 6.91 -3.37
C THR A 239 15.26 8.33 -3.63
N ARG A 240 16.26 8.78 -2.88
CA ARG A 240 16.92 10.08 -2.99
C ARG A 240 18.29 9.95 -3.67
N ALA A 241 18.87 11.08 -4.05
CA ALA A 241 20.23 11.09 -4.60
C ALA A 241 21.26 10.54 -3.61
N GLU A 242 21.09 10.88 -2.33
CA GLU A 242 21.94 10.43 -1.23
C GLU A 242 21.93 8.91 -1.07
N ASP A 243 20.80 8.25 -1.31
CA ASP A 243 20.69 6.79 -1.23
C ASP A 243 21.59 6.10 -2.27
N ARG A 244 21.74 6.69 -3.48
CA ARG A 244 22.66 6.18 -4.52
C ARG A 244 24.13 6.41 -4.15
N ILE A 245 24.45 7.57 -3.58
CA ILE A 245 25.80 7.87 -3.10
C ILE A 245 26.19 6.89 -1.99
N ASP A 246 25.31 6.66 -1.05
CA ASP A 246 25.52 5.71 0.04
C ASP A 246 25.67 4.27 -0.50
N ALA A 247 24.83 3.86 -1.47
CA ALA A 247 24.95 2.56 -2.12
C ALA A 247 26.31 2.39 -2.77
N ALA A 248 26.77 3.37 -3.58
CA ALA A 248 28.07 3.30 -4.23
C ALA A 248 29.23 3.21 -3.21
N ARG A 249 29.14 3.94 -2.10
CA ARG A 249 30.13 3.89 -1.03
C ARG A 249 30.17 2.53 -0.31
N VAL A 250 28.98 1.93 -0.04
CA VAL A 250 28.89 0.69 0.74
C VAL A 250 29.16 -0.54 -0.12
N LEU A 251 28.65 -0.57 -1.35
CA LEU A 251 28.83 -1.71 -2.26
C LEU A 251 30.18 -1.70 -2.98
N GLY A 252 30.78 -0.53 -3.17
CA GLY A 252 31.92 -0.33 -4.05
C GLY A 252 31.55 -0.24 -5.55
N PHE A 253 30.25 -0.22 -5.87
CA PHE A 253 29.68 -0.18 -7.21
C PHE A 253 28.50 0.78 -7.27
N ASP A 254 28.30 1.43 -8.43
CA ASP A 254 27.14 2.28 -8.68
C ASP A 254 25.88 1.43 -8.79
N ASP A 255 24.87 1.73 -8.00
CA ASP A 255 23.55 1.11 -8.05
C ASP A 255 22.46 2.15 -8.30
N GLU A 256 21.99 2.23 -9.55
CA GLU A 256 20.91 3.12 -9.95
C GLU A 256 19.53 2.60 -9.49
N GLY A 257 19.46 1.31 -9.19
CA GLY A 257 18.26 0.61 -8.77
C GLY A 257 18.03 0.57 -7.26
N VAL A 258 18.90 1.16 -6.44
CA VAL A 258 18.78 1.11 -4.99
C VAL A 258 17.41 1.54 -4.49
N VAL A 259 16.87 0.81 -3.50
CA VAL A 259 15.64 1.18 -2.79
C VAL A 259 15.87 1.19 -1.29
N ARG A 260 15.25 2.15 -0.60
CA ARG A 260 15.27 2.24 0.85
C ARG A 260 13.97 1.74 1.42
N ALA A 261 14.01 0.99 2.53
CA ALA A 261 12.86 0.47 3.23
C ALA A 261 13.10 0.40 4.73
N GLU A 262 12.03 0.29 5.51
CA GLU A 262 12.12 -0.14 6.90
C GLU A 262 12.50 -1.63 6.99
N PRO A 263 13.01 -2.11 8.14
CA PRO A 263 13.28 -3.54 8.34
C PRO A 263 12.00 -4.40 8.34
N PHE A 264 10.90 -3.87 8.87
CA PHE A 264 9.62 -4.58 8.92
C PHE A 264 9.09 -4.88 7.51
N SER A 265 8.56 -6.09 7.35
CA SER A 265 7.83 -6.50 6.14
C SER A 265 6.76 -7.51 6.54
N GLN A 266 5.56 -7.36 5.99
CA GLN A 266 4.48 -8.34 6.14
C GLN A 266 3.80 -8.58 4.80
N TRP A 267 3.58 -9.84 4.47
CA TRP A 267 2.82 -10.27 3.31
C TRP A 267 1.87 -11.39 3.70
N VAL A 268 0.58 -11.10 3.68
CA VAL A 268 -0.48 -12.07 3.93
C VAL A 268 -1.18 -12.35 2.60
N ILE A 269 -1.36 -13.61 2.24
CA ILE A 269 -1.86 -14.05 0.95
C ILE A 269 -2.93 -15.10 1.16
N GLU A 270 -4.06 -15.00 0.48
CA GLU A 270 -5.03 -16.10 0.39
C GLU A 270 -4.41 -17.30 -0.32
N ASP A 271 -4.47 -18.47 0.32
CA ASP A 271 -3.93 -19.72 -0.26
C ASP A 271 -4.88 -20.29 -1.31
N ASN A 272 -5.11 -19.51 -2.37
CA ASN A 272 -5.98 -19.83 -3.49
C ASN A 272 -5.21 -19.68 -4.81
N PHE A 273 -4.20 -20.52 -4.99
CA PHE A 273 -3.37 -20.52 -6.20
C PHE A 273 -3.93 -21.49 -7.24
N ALA A 274 -3.78 -21.13 -8.53
CA ALA A 274 -4.21 -21.97 -9.65
C ALA A 274 -3.23 -23.14 -9.90
N ALA A 275 -1.96 -22.98 -9.52
CA ALA A 275 -0.88 -23.95 -9.71
C ALA A 275 0.17 -23.77 -8.60
N GLU A 276 1.37 -24.31 -8.82
CA GLU A 276 2.52 -24.14 -7.92
C GLU A 276 2.86 -22.67 -7.68
N ARG A 277 3.44 -22.39 -6.52
CA ARG A 277 3.95 -21.09 -6.10
C ARG A 277 5.34 -21.22 -5.46
N PRO A 278 6.09 -20.11 -5.37
CA PRO A 278 7.31 -20.08 -4.55
C PRO A 278 6.99 -20.42 -3.10
N PRO A 279 7.93 -20.99 -2.35
CA PRO A 279 7.76 -21.28 -0.92
C PRO A 279 7.85 -19.99 -0.07
N TRP A 280 7.02 -19.00 -0.37
CA TRP A 280 6.98 -17.73 0.33
C TRP A 280 6.63 -17.88 1.82
N ASP A 281 5.86 -18.92 2.16
CA ASP A 281 5.54 -19.28 3.55
C ASP A 281 6.77 -19.71 4.37
N LYS A 282 7.79 -20.25 3.72
CA LYS A 282 9.04 -20.64 4.38
C LYS A 282 9.96 -19.46 4.69
N VAL A 283 9.66 -18.31 4.11
CA VAL A 283 10.46 -17.08 4.25
C VAL A 283 9.65 -15.91 4.83
N GLY A 284 8.55 -16.21 5.53
CA GLY A 284 7.83 -15.27 6.35
C GLY A 284 6.55 -14.70 5.75
N ALA A 285 6.15 -15.04 4.52
CA ALA A 285 4.81 -14.73 4.06
C ALA A 285 3.78 -15.60 4.78
N GLN A 286 2.62 -15.05 5.08
CA GLN A 286 1.54 -15.73 5.79
C GLN A 286 0.48 -16.19 4.78
N LEU A 287 0.27 -17.50 4.66
CA LEU A 287 -0.80 -18.05 3.85
C LEU A 287 -2.03 -18.28 4.72
N VAL A 288 -3.16 -17.73 4.29
CA VAL A 288 -4.41 -17.75 5.04
C VAL A 288 -5.58 -18.14 4.13
N SER A 289 -6.68 -18.54 4.72
CA SER A 289 -7.92 -18.77 3.98
C SER A 289 -8.67 -17.48 3.63
N ASP A 290 -8.40 -16.38 4.38
CA ASP A 290 -9.07 -15.09 4.23
C ASP A 290 -8.19 -13.96 4.78
N VAL A 291 -7.89 -12.96 3.96
CA VAL A 291 -7.05 -11.81 4.35
C VAL A 291 -7.81 -10.69 5.05
N ARG A 292 -9.14 -10.68 5.01
CA ARG A 292 -9.98 -9.55 5.47
C ARG A 292 -9.72 -9.13 6.91
N SER A 293 -9.46 -10.08 7.80
CA SER A 293 -9.14 -9.77 9.20
C SER A 293 -7.81 -9.01 9.33
N PHE A 294 -6.80 -9.37 8.54
CA PHE A 294 -5.51 -8.68 8.49
C PHE A 294 -5.62 -7.30 7.84
N GLU A 295 -6.40 -7.17 6.76
CA GLU A 295 -6.70 -5.88 6.14
C GLU A 295 -7.38 -4.94 7.13
N LYS A 296 -8.41 -5.42 7.85
CA LYS A 296 -9.14 -4.65 8.87
C LYS A 296 -8.22 -4.22 10.01
N MET A 297 -7.35 -5.12 10.49
CA MET A 297 -6.34 -4.83 11.50
C MET A 297 -5.40 -3.71 11.06
N LYS A 298 -4.75 -3.88 9.91
CA LYS A 298 -3.84 -2.87 9.35
C LYS A 298 -4.53 -1.53 9.14
N LEU A 299 -5.73 -1.55 8.56
CA LEU A 299 -6.47 -0.35 8.23
C LEU A 299 -6.81 0.48 9.49
N ARG A 300 -7.22 -0.19 10.57
CA ARG A 300 -7.66 0.45 11.80
C ARG A 300 -6.49 0.81 12.72
N LEU A 301 -5.53 -0.10 12.92
CA LEU A 301 -4.42 0.13 13.84
C LEU A 301 -3.32 0.97 13.19
N LEU A 302 -2.78 0.54 12.04
CA LEU A 302 -1.70 1.27 11.37
C LEU A 302 -2.21 2.53 10.68
N ASN A 303 -3.13 2.37 9.72
CA ASN A 303 -3.53 3.49 8.87
C ASN A 303 -4.37 4.53 9.64
N GLY A 304 -5.17 4.09 10.62
CA GLY A 304 -5.93 4.97 11.51
C GLY A 304 -5.01 5.84 12.36
N SER A 305 -4.02 5.24 13.01
CA SER A 305 -3.02 5.96 13.81
C SER A 305 -2.15 6.88 12.98
N HIS A 306 -1.74 6.44 11.79
CA HIS A 306 -0.98 7.27 10.85
C HIS A 306 -1.73 8.54 10.45
N SER A 307 -3.07 8.44 10.23
CA SER A 307 -3.91 9.61 9.96
C SER A 307 -4.02 10.56 11.16
N LEU A 308 -4.19 10.02 12.38
CA LEU A 308 -4.23 10.83 13.60
C LEU A 308 -2.94 11.65 13.75
N LEU A 309 -1.78 10.97 13.67
CA LEU A 309 -0.47 11.62 13.76
C LEU A 309 -0.30 12.69 12.68
N ALA A 310 -0.78 12.42 11.46
CA ALA A 310 -0.65 13.36 10.35
C ALA A 310 -1.45 14.65 10.59
N TYR A 311 -2.73 14.55 10.97
CA TYR A 311 -3.58 15.73 11.12
C TYR A 311 -3.24 16.53 12.39
N LEU A 312 -3.20 15.86 13.54
CA LEU A 312 -2.92 16.55 14.80
C LEU A 312 -1.45 16.96 14.89
N GLY A 313 -0.50 16.15 14.38
CA GLY A 313 0.91 16.50 14.32
C GLY A 313 1.17 17.72 13.44
N TYR A 314 0.54 17.78 12.24
CA TYR A 314 0.62 18.96 11.39
C TYR A 314 0.12 20.22 12.11
N MET A 315 -1.05 20.12 12.75
CA MET A 315 -1.63 21.25 13.50
C MET A 315 -0.78 21.67 14.69
N ALA A 316 -0.09 20.71 15.36
CA ALA A 316 0.85 20.99 16.44
C ALA A 316 2.23 21.51 15.97
N GLY A 317 2.43 21.66 14.66
CA GLY A 317 3.68 22.19 14.07
C GLY A 317 4.79 21.16 13.85
N TYR A 318 4.52 19.85 14.01
CA TYR A 318 5.47 18.80 13.66
C TYR A 318 5.57 18.61 12.14
N GLU A 319 6.78 18.47 11.63
CA GLU A 319 6.99 18.23 10.20
C GLU A 319 6.73 16.75 9.82
N THR A 320 7.16 15.82 10.69
CA THR A 320 7.14 14.38 10.39
C THR A 320 6.33 13.57 11.41
N ILE A 321 5.87 12.40 10.97
CA ILE A 321 5.22 11.41 11.83
C ILE A 321 6.15 10.97 12.97
N ALA A 322 7.47 10.84 12.68
CA ALA A 322 8.45 10.43 13.68
C ALA A 322 8.64 11.48 14.77
N GLU A 323 8.64 12.75 14.44
CA GLU A 323 8.65 13.84 15.44
C GLU A 323 7.37 13.83 16.27
N THR A 324 6.22 13.65 15.64
CA THR A 324 4.93 13.64 16.34
C THR A 324 4.83 12.52 17.36
N ILE A 325 5.21 11.29 17.00
CA ILE A 325 5.03 10.12 17.90
C ILE A 325 6.01 10.10 19.07
N ILE A 326 7.15 10.82 18.97
CA ILE A 326 8.11 10.93 20.08
C ILE A 326 7.55 11.77 21.23
N ASP A 327 6.58 12.65 20.97
CA ASP A 327 5.86 13.37 22.04
C ASP A 327 5.03 12.38 22.85
N PRO A 328 5.26 12.25 24.19
CA PRO A 328 4.56 11.28 25.01
C PRO A 328 3.03 11.45 25.02
N SER A 329 2.52 12.67 24.83
CA SER A 329 1.09 12.94 24.79
C SER A 329 0.45 12.38 23.53
N PHE A 330 1.16 12.50 22.39
CA PHE A 330 0.73 11.91 21.12
C PHE A 330 0.85 10.38 21.13
N GLU A 331 1.91 9.82 21.71
CA GLU A 331 2.04 8.38 21.90
C GLU A 331 0.88 7.82 22.73
N CYS A 332 0.53 8.49 23.85
CA CYS A 332 -0.61 8.13 24.69
C CYS A 332 -1.92 8.12 23.86
N LEU A 333 -2.19 9.18 23.08
CA LEU A 333 -3.39 9.29 22.27
C LEU A 333 -3.44 8.22 21.16
N VAL A 334 -2.32 7.93 20.51
CA VAL A 334 -2.21 6.86 19.49
C VAL A 334 -2.50 5.50 20.12
N ASN A 335 -1.93 5.20 21.28
CA ASN A 335 -2.20 3.96 22.01
C ASN A 335 -3.69 3.84 22.38
N ALA A 336 -4.32 4.91 22.85
CA ALA A 336 -5.75 4.94 23.14
C ALA A 336 -6.60 4.69 21.89
N LEU A 337 -6.27 5.31 20.75
CA LEU A 337 -6.96 5.06 19.47
C LEU A 337 -6.81 3.60 19.02
N MET A 338 -5.60 3.04 19.12
CA MET A 338 -5.36 1.64 18.75
C MET A 338 -6.15 0.67 19.64
N LEU A 339 -6.25 0.93 20.95
CA LEU A 339 -7.07 0.14 21.86
C LEU A 339 -8.57 0.24 21.55
N GLU A 340 -9.06 1.44 21.22
CA GLU A 340 -10.43 1.62 20.78
C GLU A 340 -10.72 0.86 19.49
N ALA A 341 -9.80 0.88 18.53
CA ALA A 341 -9.92 0.18 17.26
C ALA A 341 -9.82 -1.34 17.45
N GLU A 342 -8.88 -1.82 18.25
CA GLU A 342 -8.70 -3.25 18.57
C GLU A 342 -9.94 -3.90 19.13
N ALA A 343 -10.67 -3.20 20.02
CA ALA A 343 -11.93 -3.69 20.57
C ALA A 343 -13.01 -3.99 19.51
N THR A 344 -12.79 -3.57 18.27
CA THR A 344 -13.67 -3.83 17.10
C THR A 344 -13.15 -4.92 16.18
N LEU A 345 -11.98 -5.50 16.49
CA LEU A 345 -11.37 -6.58 15.70
C LEU A 345 -11.75 -7.94 16.30
N GLU A 346 -11.88 -8.92 15.43
CA GLU A 346 -11.95 -10.32 15.85
C GLU A 346 -10.52 -10.85 16.06
N PRO A 347 -10.33 -11.79 16.99
CA PRO A 347 -9.04 -12.44 17.20
C PRO A 347 -8.51 -13.07 15.88
N ILE A 348 -7.23 -12.88 15.60
CA ILE A 348 -6.57 -13.43 14.42
C ILE A 348 -5.56 -14.50 14.89
N ALA A 349 -5.68 -15.70 14.36
CA ALA A 349 -4.77 -16.79 14.74
C ALA A 349 -3.30 -16.42 14.50
N GLY A 350 -2.47 -16.58 15.52
CA GLY A 350 -1.04 -16.26 15.45
C GLY A 350 -0.69 -14.77 15.53
N VAL A 351 -1.65 -13.88 15.77
CA VAL A 351 -1.42 -12.44 15.94
C VAL A 351 -1.60 -12.03 17.39
N ASP A 352 -0.56 -11.44 17.98
CA ASP A 352 -0.62 -10.72 19.26
C ASP A 352 -0.82 -9.22 18.96
N PHE A 353 -2.03 -8.71 19.24
CA PHE A 353 -2.35 -7.30 19.01
C PHE A 353 -1.50 -6.35 19.88
N ALA A 354 -1.12 -6.74 21.08
CA ALA A 354 -0.29 -5.90 21.96
C ALA A 354 1.13 -5.77 21.37
N ALA A 355 1.72 -6.87 20.93
CA ALA A 355 3.00 -6.86 20.24
C ALA A 355 2.93 -6.05 18.94
N TYR A 356 1.84 -6.19 18.18
CA TYR A 356 1.64 -5.44 16.93
C TYR A 356 1.54 -3.93 17.19
N ARG A 357 0.80 -3.49 18.23
CA ARG A 357 0.74 -2.07 18.59
C ARG A 357 2.11 -1.51 18.99
N ALA A 358 2.86 -2.23 19.82
CA ALA A 358 4.21 -1.81 20.22
C ALA A 358 5.14 -1.65 18.99
N GLN A 359 5.06 -2.59 18.05
CA GLN A 359 5.81 -2.53 16.80
C GLN A 359 5.39 -1.32 15.94
N LEU A 360 4.11 -0.97 15.90
CA LEU A 360 3.64 0.22 15.17
C LEU A 360 4.22 1.52 15.75
N ILE A 361 4.27 1.65 17.09
CA ILE A 361 4.89 2.81 17.75
C ILE A 361 6.37 2.93 17.35
N GLU A 362 7.12 1.81 17.39
CA GLU A 362 8.53 1.80 16.96
C GLU A 362 8.68 2.21 15.49
N ARG A 363 7.82 1.69 14.61
CA ARG A 363 7.83 1.99 13.16
C ARG A 363 7.52 3.46 12.88
N PHE A 364 6.52 4.05 13.57
CA PHE A 364 6.20 5.48 13.45
C PHE A 364 7.36 6.35 13.94
N GLY A 365 8.05 5.94 14.99
CA GLY A 365 9.21 6.64 15.54
C GLY A 365 10.50 6.53 14.71
N ASN A 366 10.48 5.81 13.59
CA ASN A 366 11.66 5.68 12.73
C ASN A 366 11.84 6.90 11.82
N PRO A 367 12.83 7.79 12.07
CA PRO A 367 13.04 9.00 11.28
C PRO A 367 13.47 8.69 9.84
N ALA A 368 14.05 7.50 9.59
CA ALA A 368 14.47 7.09 8.26
C ALA A 368 13.27 6.91 7.29
N ASN A 369 12.05 6.71 7.80
CA ASN A 369 10.85 6.63 6.99
C ASN A 369 10.52 7.96 6.30
N GLY A 370 10.89 9.10 6.92
CA GLY A 370 10.78 10.44 6.33
C GLY A 370 9.34 10.83 5.95
N HIS A 371 8.33 10.25 6.62
CA HIS A 371 6.92 10.54 6.34
C HIS A 371 6.55 11.90 6.89
N ARG A 372 6.29 12.85 5.99
CA ARG A 372 5.82 14.19 6.37
C ARG A 372 4.33 14.16 6.71
N CYS A 373 3.93 14.86 7.77
CA CYS A 373 2.53 14.97 8.18
C CYS A 373 1.64 15.44 7.02
N ALA A 374 2.06 16.48 6.29
CA ALA A 374 1.33 17.00 5.13
C ALA A 374 1.13 15.97 4.00
N GLN A 375 2.12 15.08 3.77
CA GLN A 375 2.03 14.05 2.75
C GLN A 375 1.01 12.96 3.12
N ILE A 376 0.90 12.62 4.39
CA ILE A 376 -0.02 11.59 4.88
C ILE A 376 -1.45 12.14 5.02
N ALA A 377 -1.58 13.44 5.29
CA ALA A 377 -2.84 14.14 5.51
C ALA A 377 -3.70 14.35 4.24
N THR A 378 -3.39 13.68 3.12
CA THR A 378 -4.15 13.73 1.86
C THR A 378 -5.36 12.81 1.88
N ASP A 379 -6.38 13.10 1.06
CA ASP A 379 -7.54 12.23 0.78
C ASP A 379 -8.31 11.78 2.04
N GLY A 380 -8.40 12.64 3.04
CA GLY A 380 -9.03 12.33 4.34
C GLY A 380 -10.49 11.92 4.20
N SER A 381 -11.25 12.62 3.36
CA SER A 381 -12.66 12.30 3.13
C SER A 381 -12.91 10.87 2.61
N GLN A 382 -11.92 10.26 1.94
CA GLN A 382 -11.99 8.88 1.47
C GLN A 382 -11.43 7.88 2.49
N LYS A 383 -10.44 8.31 3.28
CA LYS A 383 -9.72 7.45 4.24
C LYS A 383 -10.45 7.27 5.57
N ILE A 384 -10.99 8.36 6.13
CA ILE A 384 -11.60 8.41 7.47
C ILE A 384 -12.81 7.49 7.60
N PRO A 385 -13.72 7.35 6.61
CA PRO A 385 -14.86 6.45 6.72
C PRO A 385 -14.47 5.03 7.14
N GLN A 386 -13.41 4.49 6.57
CA GLN A 386 -12.95 3.12 6.85
C GLN A 386 -12.07 3.02 8.09
N ARG A 387 -11.29 4.10 8.41
CA ARG A 387 -10.30 4.09 9.50
C ARG A 387 -10.94 4.36 10.86
N TRP A 388 -11.86 5.33 10.94
CA TRP A 388 -12.41 5.82 12.20
C TRP A 388 -13.93 5.73 12.30
N ILE A 389 -14.68 6.07 11.22
CA ILE A 389 -16.15 6.07 11.28
C ILE A 389 -16.70 4.64 11.44
N ALA A 390 -16.08 3.67 10.76
CA ALA A 390 -16.42 2.26 10.94
C ALA A 390 -16.14 1.79 12.38
N VAL A 391 -15.01 2.19 12.98
CA VAL A 391 -14.67 1.91 14.39
C VAL A 391 -15.71 2.52 15.32
N ALA A 392 -16.05 3.80 15.13
CA ALA A 392 -17.03 4.51 15.95
C ALA A 392 -18.41 3.85 15.90
N ASN A 393 -18.89 3.47 14.71
CA ASN A 393 -20.17 2.77 14.55
C ASN A 393 -20.18 1.42 15.28
N GLU A 394 -19.13 0.61 15.12
CA GLU A 394 -19.05 -0.70 15.79
C GLU A 394 -18.94 -0.58 17.31
N ARG A 395 -18.20 0.41 17.81
CA ARG A 395 -18.12 0.67 19.26
C ARG A 395 -19.45 1.10 19.85
N LEU A 396 -20.14 2.05 19.22
CA LEU A 396 -21.46 2.50 19.67
C LEU A 396 -22.49 1.37 19.65
N ALA A 397 -22.46 0.51 18.60
CA ALA A 397 -23.34 -0.66 18.54
C ALA A 397 -23.09 -1.67 19.69
N ARG A 398 -21.88 -1.67 20.27
CA ARG A 398 -21.50 -2.48 21.44
C ARG A 398 -21.64 -1.73 22.78
N GLY A 399 -22.12 -0.49 22.78
CA GLY A 399 -22.25 0.34 23.98
C GLY A 399 -20.90 0.80 24.58
N LEU A 400 -19.85 0.86 23.77
CA LEU A 400 -18.51 1.26 24.19
C LEU A 400 -18.29 2.76 23.97
N ASP A 401 -17.48 3.37 24.83
CA ASP A 401 -17.14 4.79 24.78
C ASP A 401 -16.30 5.16 23.54
N LEU A 402 -16.42 6.43 23.13
CA LEU A 402 -15.67 7.05 22.03
C LEU A 402 -14.86 8.22 22.59
N ASN A 403 -13.59 8.01 22.88
CA ASN A 403 -12.70 9.07 23.38
C ASN A 403 -11.65 9.46 22.34
N ALA A 404 -10.72 8.57 22.03
CA ALA A 404 -9.61 8.84 21.09
C ALA A 404 -10.09 9.02 19.65
N VAL A 405 -11.04 8.19 19.19
CA VAL A 405 -11.57 8.29 17.82
C VAL A 405 -12.31 9.61 17.58
N THR A 406 -12.96 10.17 18.60
CA THR A 406 -13.63 11.49 18.48
C THR A 406 -12.62 12.64 18.44
N LEU A 407 -11.51 12.57 19.19
CA LEU A 407 -10.42 13.55 19.11
C LEU A 407 -9.68 13.44 17.78
N ALA A 408 -9.41 12.23 17.29
CA ALA A 408 -8.81 12.02 15.97
C ALA A 408 -9.67 12.64 14.86
N THR A 409 -11.00 12.42 14.92
CA THR A 409 -11.96 13.02 13.98
C THR A 409 -11.97 14.55 14.08
N ALA A 410 -11.94 15.08 15.30
CA ALA A 410 -11.88 16.53 15.53
C ALA A 410 -10.58 17.15 14.96
N GLY A 411 -9.44 16.43 15.07
CA GLY A 411 -8.18 16.84 14.49
C GLY A 411 -8.27 16.97 12.96
N TRP A 412 -8.91 15.99 12.29
CA TRP A 412 -9.15 16.10 10.85
C TRP A 412 -10.10 17.26 10.50
N ILE A 413 -11.20 17.44 11.24
CA ILE A 413 -12.11 18.56 11.04
C ILE A 413 -11.37 19.90 11.19
N ARG A 414 -10.51 20.03 12.21
CA ARG A 414 -9.69 21.23 12.41
C ARG A 414 -8.71 21.46 11.23
N TYR A 415 -8.10 20.41 10.71
CA TYR A 415 -7.19 20.47 9.56
C TYR A 415 -7.92 20.93 8.29
N VAL A 416 -9.10 20.39 7.97
CA VAL A 416 -9.85 20.76 6.76
C VAL A 416 -10.50 22.15 6.83
N TYR A 417 -10.40 22.86 7.97
CA TYR A 417 -10.70 24.29 8.05
C TYR A 417 -9.80 25.11 7.13
N GLY A 418 -8.64 24.59 6.74
CA GLY A 418 -7.75 25.16 5.74
C GLY A 418 -6.83 26.26 6.26
N LYS A 419 -6.72 26.43 7.58
CA LYS A 419 -5.78 27.34 8.24
C LYS A 419 -5.15 26.66 9.45
N ASP A 420 -3.86 26.85 9.63
CA ASP A 420 -3.13 26.37 10.82
C ASP A 420 -3.41 27.26 12.06
N GLU A 421 -2.65 27.04 13.13
CA GLU A 421 -2.81 27.79 14.38
C GLU A 421 -2.26 29.23 14.32
N LEU A 422 -1.49 29.54 13.27
CA LEU A 422 -0.94 30.87 12.99
C LEU A 422 -1.71 31.58 11.87
N ASP A 423 -2.89 31.09 11.49
CA ASP A 423 -3.74 31.59 10.38
C ASP A 423 -3.08 31.42 8.98
N ALA A 424 -1.98 30.67 8.85
CA ALA A 424 -1.40 30.34 7.56
C ALA A 424 -2.27 29.33 6.80
N VAL A 425 -2.39 29.55 5.49
CA VAL A 425 -3.25 28.70 4.63
C VAL A 425 -2.65 27.31 4.47
N ILE A 426 -3.47 26.30 4.74
CA ILE A 426 -3.14 24.88 4.48
C ILE A 426 -3.67 24.51 3.09
N ALA A 427 -2.78 24.02 2.21
CA ALA A 427 -3.18 23.47 0.91
C ALA A 427 -3.81 22.08 1.12
N ILE A 428 -5.14 22.01 1.24
CA ILE A 428 -5.87 20.76 1.43
C ILE A 428 -5.88 19.95 0.14
N SER A 429 -5.26 18.78 0.17
CA SER A 429 -5.30 17.78 -0.92
C SER A 429 -6.34 16.72 -0.61
N ASP A 430 -7.60 16.99 -1.02
CA ASP A 430 -8.74 16.11 -0.75
C ASP A 430 -9.81 16.31 -1.85
N PRO A 431 -10.52 15.26 -2.30
CA PRO A 431 -11.60 15.40 -3.28
C PRO A 431 -12.71 16.35 -2.86
N LEU A 432 -12.94 16.54 -1.56
CA LEU A 432 -13.93 17.45 -1.00
C LEU A 432 -13.34 18.81 -0.54
N ALA A 433 -12.10 19.12 -0.92
CA ALA A 433 -11.43 20.37 -0.49
C ALA A 433 -12.26 21.62 -0.76
N ALA A 434 -12.88 21.73 -1.94
CA ALA A 434 -13.74 22.86 -2.29
C ALA A 434 -15.00 22.95 -1.40
N VAL A 435 -15.58 21.79 -1.02
CA VAL A 435 -16.74 21.74 -0.12
C VAL A 435 -16.33 22.23 1.27
N PHE A 436 -15.22 21.75 1.82
CA PHE A 436 -14.74 22.17 3.14
C PHE A 436 -14.35 23.65 3.17
N ALA A 437 -13.73 24.15 2.09
CA ALA A 437 -13.43 25.58 1.95
C ALA A 437 -14.69 26.46 1.96
N ALA A 438 -15.76 26.04 1.26
CA ALA A 438 -17.04 26.75 1.27
C ALA A 438 -17.70 26.74 2.66
N ILE A 439 -17.65 25.59 3.38
CA ILE A 439 -18.16 25.50 4.75
C ILE A 439 -17.34 26.42 5.68
N ALA A 440 -16.01 26.43 5.59
CA ALA A 440 -15.16 27.31 6.39
C ALA A 440 -15.43 28.79 6.15
N ALA A 441 -15.62 29.19 4.89
CA ALA A 441 -15.97 30.55 4.53
C ALA A 441 -17.34 31.00 5.07
N SER A 442 -18.28 30.04 5.23
CA SER A 442 -19.63 30.34 5.77
C SER A 442 -19.67 30.42 7.30
N HIS A 443 -18.62 29.90 7.99
CA HIS A 443 -18.54 29.86 9.44
C HIS A 443 -17.17 30.39 9.93
N PRO A 444 -16.81 31.64 9.61
CA PRO A 444 -15.53 32.22 9.98
C PRO A 444 -15.44 32.33 11.52
N TYR A 445 -14.39 31.69 12.09
CA TYR A 445 -14.10 31.66 13.54
C TYR A 445 -15.21 31.05 14.42
N ASP A 446 -16.22 30.40 13.84
CA ASP A 446 -17.25 29.65 14.56
C ASP A 446 -16.95 28.14 14.50
N ALA A 447 -16.14 27.68 15.44
CA ALA A 447 -15.69 26.29 15.52
C ALA A 447 -16.84 25.28 15.63
N LEU A 448 -17.91 25.62 16.36
CA LEU A 448 -19.04 24.72 16.61
C LEU A 448 -19.92 24.58 15.36
N SER A 449 -20.28 25.69 14.73
CA SER A 449 -21.08 25.66 13.51
C SER A 449 -20.30 25.07 12.34
N PHE A 450 -18.99 25.34 12.23
CA PHE A 450 -18.13 24.70 11.26
C PHE A 450 -18.10 23.16 11.44
N ALA A 451 -17.85 22.69 12.68
CA ALA A 451 -17.83 21.26 12.99
C ALA A 451 -19.18 20.59 12.68
N ASP A 452 -20.30 21.23 13.04
CA ASP A 452 -21.64 20.70 12.75
C ASP A 452 -21.89 20.61 11.24
N ALA A 453 -21.48 21.59 10.46
CA ALA A 453 -21.61 21.57 9.00
C ALA A 453 -20.73 20.48 8.34
N VAL A 454 -19.48 20.30 8.79
CA VAL A 454 -18.60 19.23 8.29
C VAL A 454 -19.15 17.85 8.65
N LEU A 455 -19.65 17.64 9.89
CA LEU A 455 -20.27 16.38 10.34
C LEU A 455 -21.50 15.99 9.51
N ARG A 456 -22.17 16.93 8.86
CA ARG A 456 -23.30 16.69 7.93
C ARG A 456 -22.87 16.24 6.54
N THR A 457 -21.57 16.07 6.26
CA THR A 457 -21.08 15.53 4.99
C THR A 457 -21.36 14.03 4.94
N ASP A 458 -22.51 13.66 4.37
CA ASP A 458 -23.01 12.28 4.36
C ASP A 458 -22.05 11.27 3.70
N SER A 459 -21.27 11.69 2.69
CA SER A 459 -20.27 10.83 2.05
C SER A 459 -19.12 10.44 2.97
N VAL A 460 -18.90 11.16 4.08
CA VAL A 460 -17.84 10.85 5.08
C VAL A 460 -18.45 10.20 6.32
N PHE A 461 -19.48 10.80 6.88
CA PHE A 461 -19.98 10.42 8.20
C PHE A 461 -21.30 9.61 8.17
N GLY A 462 -22.06 9.70 7.07
CA GLY A 462 -23.38 9.10 7.00
C GLY A 462 -24.27 9.51 8.18
N PRO A 463 -25.07 8.59 8.72
CA PRO A 463 -25.93 8.87 9.89
C PRO A 463 -25.16 9.20 11.18
N LEU A 464 -23.91 8.71 11.31
CA LEU A 464 -23.10 8.90 12.52
C LEU A 464 -22.81 10.38 12.80
N GLY A 465 -22.64 11.21 11.77
CA GLY A 465 -22.41 12.66 11.94
C GLY A 465 -23.53 13.40 12.65
N ARG A 466 -24.74 12.82 12.69
CA ARG A 466 -25.91 13.37 13.42
C ARG A 466 -26.18 12.65 14.74
N ASN A 467 -25.44 11.57 15.05
CA ASN A 467 -25.60 10.85 16.31
C ASN A 467 -25.00 11.66 17.48
N PRO A 468 -25.78 12.06 18.49
CA PRO A 468 -25.28 12.88 19.59
C PRO A 468 -24.12 12.23 20.37
N ALA A 469 -24.09 10.91 20.50
CA ALA A 469 -23.04 10.19 21.20
C ALA A 469 -21.67 10.32 20.50
N PHE A 470 -21.64 10.59 19.19
CA PHE A 470 -20.44 10.87 18.43
C PHE A 470 -20.24 12.38 18.18
N ALA A 471 -21.27 13.05 17.70
CA ALA A 471 -21.16 14.44 17.26
C ALA A 471 -20.86 15.42 18.42
N ALA A 472 -21.44 15.21 19.60
CA ALA A 472 -21.22 16.12 20.71
C ALA A 472 -19.76 16.07 21.25
N PRO A 473 -19.12 14.91 21.46
CA PRO A 473 -17.70 14.84 21.80
C PRO A 473 -16.82 15.44 20.70
N VAL A 474 -17.07 15.14 19.41
CA VAL A 474 -16.29 15.71 18.30
C VAL A 474 -16.34 17.23 18.30
N LYS A 475 -17.55 17.83 18.41
CA LYS A 475 -17.72 19.29 18.46
C LYS A 475 -16.99 19.91 19.65
N ARG A 476 -17.01 19.27 20.82
CA ARG A 476 -16.28 19.72 22.01
C ARG A 476 -14.77 19.74 21.75
N TRP A 477 -14.22 18.67 21.16
CA TRP A 477 -12.79 18.61 20.80
C TRP A 477 -12.42 19.63 19.74
N VAL A 478 -13.25 19.83 18.69
CA VAL A 478 -13.01 20.88 17.70
C VAL A 478 -12.96 22.25 18.36
N SER A 479 -13.91 22.57 19.24
CA SER A 479 -13.90 23.84 19.98
C SER A 479 -12.63 24.02 20.81
N GLN A 480 -12.13 22.94 21.44
CA GLN A 480 -10.91 22.99 22.23
C GLN A 480 -9.68 23.18 21.32
N LEU A 481 -9.60 22.50 20.17
CA LEU A 481 -8.53 22.65 19.20
C LEU A 481 -8.43 24.07 18.65
N PHE A 482 -9.56 24.74 18.43
CA PHE A 482 -9.56 26.15 18.00
C PHE A 482 -9.13 27.12 19.10
N ARG A 483 -9.45 26.83 20.36
CA ARG A 483 -9.16 27.70 21.49
C ARG A 483 -7.72 27.52 22.03
N ASP A 484 -7.30 26.26 22.21
CA ASP A 484 -6.08 25.90 22.95
C ASP A 484 -4.96 25.39 22.04
N GLY A 485 -5.27 25.09 20.77
CA GLY A 485 -4.35 24.45 19.85
C GLY A 485 -4.23 22.93 20.02
N ALA A 486 -3.58 22.28 19.05
CA ALA A 486 -3.47 20.82 19.00
C ALA A 486 -2.57 20.26 20.12
N GLN A 487 -1.41 20.91 20.35
CA GLN A 487 -0.46 20.49 21.37
C GLN A 487 -1.13 20.42 22.77
N ALA A 488 -1.76 21.52 23.20
CA ALA A 488 -2.39 21.59 24.51
C ALA A 488 -3.62 20.67 24.62
N THR A 489 -4.39 20.53 23.52
CA THR A 489 -5.56 19.64 23.50
C THR A 489 -5.14 18.18 23.64
N VAL A 490 -4.10 17.72 22.95
CA VAL A 490 -3.58 16.35 23.06
C VAL A 490 -2.97 16.10 24.44
N ALA A 491 -2.25 17.08 25.01
CA ALA A 491 -1.72 16.99 26.37
C ALA A 491 -2.85 16.82 27.40
N SER A 492 -3.94 17.60 27.30
CA SER A 492 -5.10 17.49 28.21
C SER A 492 -5.82 16.14 28.11
N PHE A 493 -5.86 15.53 26.90
CA PHE A 493 -6.37 14.17 26.73
C PHE A 493 -5.49 13.15 27.45
N SER A 494 -4.17 13.26 27.32
CA SER A 494 -3.20 12.38 27.96
C SER A 494 -3.30 12.43 29.49
N GLU A 495 -3.37 13.63 30.08
CA GLU A 495 -3.56 13.83 31.52
C GLU A 495 -4.86 13.20 32.03
N ALA A 496 -5.98 13.41 31.32
CA ALA A 496 -7.26 12.82 31.69
C ALA A 496 -7.27 11.28 31.55
N SER A 497 -6.45 10.72 30.67
CA SER A 497 -6.32 9.27 30.47
C SER A 497 -5.45 8.62 31.57
N ALA A 498 -4.46 9.32 32.10
CA ALA A 498 -3.59 8.85 33.17
C ALA A 498 -4.31 8.78 34.54
N LEU A 499 -5.45 9.48 34.69
CA LEU A 499 -6.27 9.50 35.92
C LEU A 499 -7.36 8.39 35.94
N ARG A 500 -7.53 7.63 34.87
CA ARG A 500 -8.49 6.52 34.73
C ARG A 500 -7.80 5.16 34.82
#